data_21b060297bd322aa356b73f3075be949
#
_entry.id   21b060297bd322aa356b73f3075be949
#
_cell.length_a   1.000
_cell.length_b   1.000
_cell.length_c   1.000
_cell.angle_alpha   90.00
_cell.angle_beta   90.00
_cell.angle_gamma   90.00
#
_symmetry.space_group_name_H-M   'P 1'
#
loop_
_entity.id
_entity.type
_entity.pdbx_description
1 polymer ?
#
loop_
_entity_poly.entity_id
_entity_poly.type
_entity_poly.pdbx_seq_one_letter_code
_entity_poly.pdbx_strand_id
1 'polypeptide(L)'
;MAERDYVAVNREAWTQANAEYTDRSARDLWAQEEITYGKWSIAEHDLRVLPDVNGKEVIELGCGTAYFGAWIKRAGARRVVGVDVTPAQLETARRMNEEFGLGLEFVEANAEDVPLPDQSFDVVFSEYGASIWCDPELWIAEAARLLRPGGELFFLRGSTLSLLCMPDTGQVGEQLVRPQKSLYKLEWYDDDPGVEFHPPASELFRILRENDFELLDFRELYAPDDARDPEYYDTVPAEWAKRWPDEEIWRLRLRPR
;
A
#
# COMPACT_ATOMS: atom_id res chain seq x y z
N MET A 1 24.66 -8.12 15.86
CA MET A 1 23.89 -6.90 16.10
C MET A 1 22.47 -7.32 16.38
N ALA A 2 21.82 -6.77 17.39
CA ALA A 2 20.40 -7.04 17.61
C ALA A 2 19.63 -6.64 16.32
N GLU A 3 18.70 -7.47 15.93
CA GLU A 3 17.83 -7.20 14.78
C GLU A 3 17.12 -5.85 15.03
N ARG A 4 17.28 -4.92 14.09
CA ARG A 4 16.69 -3.58 14.23
C ARG A 4 15.17 -3.75 14.15
N ASP A 5 14.44 -3.18 15.10
CA ASP A 5 12.99 -3.17 15.08
C ASP A 5 12.50 -2.27 13.93
N TYR A 6 12.26 -2.85 12.75
CA TYR A 6 11.84 -2.11 11.56
C TYR A 6 10.48 -1.43 11.75
N VAL A 7 9.62 -1.96 12.61
CA VAL A 7 8.32 -1.34 12.89
C VAL A 7 8.51 0.01 13.58
N ALA A 8 9.44 0.07 14.55
CA ALA A 8 9.75 1.33 15.24
C ALA A 8 10.43 2.34 14.29
N VAL A 9 11.34 1.86 13.42
CA VAL A 9 11.99 2.70 12.41
C VAL A 9 10.97 3.29 11.46
N ASN A 10 10.10 2.47 10.89
CA ASN A 10 9.07 2.92 9.94
C ASN A 10 8.04 3.85 10.60
N ARG A 11 7.65 3.58 11.85
CA ARG A 11 6.77 4.48 12.60
C ARG A 11 7.38 5.87 12.80
N GLU A 12 8.66 5.95 13.12
CA GLU A 12 9.36 7.23 13.27
C GLU A 12 9.43 7.98 11.94
N ALA A 13 9.85 7.30 10.85
CA ALA A 13 9.90 7.86 9.52
C ALA A 13 8.54 8.42 9.08
N TRP A 14 7.46 7.65 9.24
CA TRP A 14 6.11 8.10 8.88
C TRP A 14 5.54 9.16 9.81
N THR A 15 6.01 9.26 11.05
CA THR A 15 5.71 10.39 11.94
C THR A 15 6.32 11.67 11.40
N GLN A 16 7.57 11.62 10.94
CA GLN A 16 8.25 12.75 10.31
C GLN A 16 7.57 13.13 8.98
N ALA A 17 7.32 12.16 8.09
CA ALA A 17 6.63 12.37 6.83
C ALA A 17 5.24 13.01 7.03
N ASN A 18 4.50 12.63 8.09
CA ASN A 18 3.23 13.26 8.42
C ASN A 18 3.41 14.76 8.71
N ALA A 19 4.37 15.13 9.53
CA ALA A 19 4.64 16.53 9.85
C ALA A 19 5.10 17.34 8.63
N GLU A 20 5.82 16.71 7.70
CA GLU A 20 6.38 17.38 6.53
C GLU A 20 5.35 17.59 5.41
N TYR A 21 4.55 16.57 5.07
CA TYR A 21 3.67 16.67 3.89
C TYR A 21 2.35 15.88 3.95
N THR A 22 2.25 14.69 4.59
CA THR A 22 1.02 13.90 4.48
C THR A 22 -0.17 14.51 5.22
N ASP A 23 0.06 15.20 6.34
CA ASP A 23 -0.99 15.95 7.03
C ASP A 23 -1.54 17.10 6.16
N ARG A 24 -0.64 17.82 5.50
CA ARG A 24 -1.00 18.96 4.64
C ARG A 24 -1.76 18.54 3.39
N SER A 25 -1.39 17.42 2.77
CA SER A 25 -2.03 16.92 1.55
C SER A 25 -3.32 16.13 1.82
N ALA A 26 -3.53 15.66 3.05
CA ALA A 26 -4.63 14.77 3.40
C ALA A 26 -6.01 15.30 2.97
N ARG A 27 -6.28 16.61 3.21
CA ARG A 27 -7.58 17.20 2.93
C ARG A 27 -7.94 17.15 1.44
N ASP A 28 -6.99 17.43 0.57
CA ASP A 28 -7.22 17.43 -0.88
C ASP A 28 -7.44 16.00 -1.38
N LEU A 29 -6.66 15.03 -0.88
CA LEU A 29 -6.85 13.61 -1.18
C LEU A 29 -8.21 13.10 -0.69
N TRP A 30 -8.62 13.47 0.53
CA TRP A 30 -9.94 13.11 1.04
C TRP A 30 -11.09 13.77 0.28
N ALA A 31 -10.90 14.95 -0.29
CA ALA A 31 -11.90 15.64 -1.11
C ALA A 31 -12.05 15.05 -2.51
N GLN A 32 -11.08 14.29 -2.98
CA GLN A 32 -11.13 13.66 -4.29
C GLN A 32 -12.28 12.66 -4.39
N GLU A 33 -13.07 12.75 -5.46
CA GLU A 33 -14.24 11.88 -5.66
C GLU A 33 -13.88 10.59 -6.41
N GLU A 34 -12.93 10.68 -7.33
CA GLU A 34 -12.51 9.57 -8.16
C GLU A 34 -11.39 8.76 -7.49
N ILE A 35 -11.50 7.44 -7.54
CA ILE A 35 -10.43 6.55 -7.11
C ILE A 35 -9.33 6.57 -8.16
N THR A 36 -8.12 6.83 -7.71
CA THR A 36 -6.91 6.75 -8.55
C THR A 36 -5.86 5.87 -7.86
N TYR A 37 -4.89 5.40 -8.63
CA TYR A 37 -3.86 4.50 -8.13
C TYR A 37 -2.47 5.04 -8.36
N GLY A 38 -1.65 4.89 -7.32
CA GLY A 38 -0.22 5.12 -7.37
C GLY A 38 0.21 6.56 -7.59
N LYS A 39 1.50 6.72 -7.83
CA LYS A 39 2.15 8.03 -8.02
C LYS A 39 1.64 8.79 -9.25
N TRP A 40 1.15 8.07 -10.24
CA TRP A 40 0.68 8.64 -11.50
C TRP A 40 -0.82 8.93 -11.51
N SER A 41 -1.52 8.73 -10.39
CA SER A 41 -2.95 8.99 -10.23
C SER A 41 -3.80 8.38 -11.35
N ILE A 42 -3.51 7.12 -11.73
CA ILE A 42 -4.23 6.44 -12.82
C ILE A 42 -5.64 6.12 -12.35
N ALA A 43 -6.63 6.58 -13.10
CA ALA A 43 -8.04 6.51 -12.70
C ALA A 43 -8.60 5.08 -12.72
N GLU A 44 -9.48 4.76 -11.77
CA GLU A 44 -10.16 3.46 -11.72
C GLU A 44 -10.96 3.17 -12.98
N HIS A 45 -11.59 4.18 -13.60
CA HIS A 45 -12.39 3.97 -14.80
C HIS A 45 -11.55 3.49 -16.01
N ASP A 46 -10.22 3.73 -15.99
CA ASP A 46 -9.28 3.24 -17.01
C ASP A 46 -8.79 1.83 -16.65
N LEU A 47 -8.43 1.58 -15.40
CA LEU A 47 -7.85 0.31 -14.95
C LEU A 47 -8.89 -0.79 -14.71
N ARG A 48 -10.02 -0.46 -14.09
CA ARG A 48 -11.11 -1.38 -13.73
C ARG A 48 -10.62 -2.57 -12.89
N VAL A 49 -9.83 -2.27 -11.88
CA VAL A 49 -9.20 -3.28 -11.03
C VAL A 49 -9.81 -3.37 -9.63
N LEU A 50 -10.64 -2.38 -9.24
CA LEU A 50 -11.24 -2.33 -7.91
C LEU A 50 -12.12 -3.58 -7.68
N PRO A 51 -11.92 -4.31 -6.56
CA PRO A 51 -12.89 -5.29 -6.10
C PRO A 51 -14.28 -4.66 -5.91
N ASP A 52 -15.35 -5.45 -6.09
CA ASP A 52 -16.67 -4.98 -5.70
C ASP A 52 -16.71 -4.74 -4.19
N VAL A 53 -16.83 -3.48 -3.76
CA VAL A 53 -16.87 -3.08 -2.36
C VAL A 53 -18.27 -2.69 -1.88
N ASN A 54 -19.27 -2.65 -2.77
CA ASN A 54 -20.59 -2.18 -2.43
C ASN A 54 -21.26 -3.07 -1.36
N GLY A 55 -21.65 -2.46 -0.25
CA GLY A 55 -22.26 -3.14 0.90
C GLY A 55 -21.30 -4.01 1.72
N LYS A 56 -20.02 -4.05 1.41
CA LYS A 56 -19.01 -4.92 2.04
C LYS A 56 -18.32 -4.28 3.24
N GLU A 57 -17.71 -5.13 4.05
CA GLU A 57 -16.79 -4.75 5.13
C GLU A 57 -15.35 -4.81 4.62
N VAL A 58 -14.66 -3.70 4.71
CA VAL A 58 -13.34 -3.48 4.13
C VAL A 58 -12.35 -3.07 5.21
N ILE A 59 -11.13 -3.56 5.13
CA ILE A 59 -10.02 -3.13 5.97
C ILE A 59 -8.84 -2.70 5.11
N GLU A 60 -8.19 -1.61 5.49
CA GLU A 60 -6.97 -1.10 4.88
C GLU A 60 -5.79 -1.29 5.83
N LEU A 61 -4.77 -2.03 5.40
CA LEU A 61 -3.58 -2.33 6.17
C LEU A 61 -2.44 -1.37 5.81
N GLY A 62 -2.02 -0.55 6.79
CA GLY A 62 -1.11 0.57 6.58
C GLY A 62 -1.85 1.75 5.92
N CYS A 63 -2.92 2.23 6.55
CA CYS A 63 -3.82 3.20 5.91
C CYS A 63 -3.27 4.64 5.87
N GLY A 64 -2.22 4.95 6.60
CA GLY A 64 -1.71 6.31 6.72
C GLY A 64 -2.80 7.30 7.12
N THR A 65 -2.97 8.36 6.33
CA THR A 65 -4.06 9.35 6.53
C THR A 65 -5.43 8.85 6.04
N ALA A 66 -5.56 7.61 5.59
CA ALA A 66 -6.79 6.90 5.21
C ALA A 66 -7.61 7.54 4.07
N TYR A 67 -6.98 8.27 3.16
CA TYR A 67 -7.67 8.85 2.00
C TYR A 67 -8.23 7.75 1.08
N PHE A 68 -7.49 6.65 0.88
CA PHE A 68 -7.93 5.53 0.07
C PHE A 68 -9.16 4.85 0.70
N GLY A 69 -9.15 4.64 2.03
CA GLY A 69 -10.32 4.17 2.77
C GLY A 69 -11.54 5.09 2.62
N ALA A 70 -11.33 6.41 2.55
CA ALA A 70 -12.41 7.38 2.31
C ALA A 70 -13.01 7.21 0.89
N TRP A 71 -12.19 6.98 -0.13
CA TRP A 71 -12.68 6.71 -1.48
C TRP A 71 -13.47 5.40 -1.54
N ILE A 72 -12.97 4.34 -0.89
CA ILE A 72 -13.66 3.04 -0.77
C ILE A 72 -15.01 3.21 -0.05
N LYS A 73 -15.08 4.05 0.98
CA LYS A 73 -16.34 4.34 1.67
C LYS A 73 -17.37 5.00 0.74
N ARG A 74 -16.93 5.97 -0.07
CA ARG A 74 -17.80 6.61 -1.08
C ARG A 74 -18.20 5.66 -2.20
N ALA A 75 -17.37 4.67 -2.53
CA ALA A 75 -17.69 3.61 -3.49
C ALA A 75 -18.74 2.61 -2.99
N GLY A 76 -19.26 2.81 -1.76
CA GLY A 76 -20.39 2.08 -1.23
C GLY A 76 -20.05 1.01 -0.19
N ALA A 77 -18.83 0.95 0.32
CA ALA A 77 -18.50 0.03 1.41
C ALA A 77 -19.35 0.33 2.65
N ARG A 78 -19.94 -0.72 3.22
CA ARG A 78 -20.78 -0.62 4.43
C ARG A 78 -19.95 -0.18 5.64
N ARG A 79 -18.78 -0.77 5.79
CA ARG A 79 -17.83 -0.51 6.87
C ARG A 79 -16.43 -0.42 6.29
N VAL A 80 -15.65 0.55 6.75
CA VAL A 80 -14.22 0.67 6.42
C VAL A 80 -13.44 0.86 7.71
N VAL A 81 -12.42 0.03 7.89
CA VAL A 81 -11.48 0.10 9.03
C VAL A 81 -10.09 0.39 8.47
N GLY A 82 -9.45 1.45 8.95
CA GLY A 82 -8.05 1.75 8.67
C GLY A 82 -7.16 1.29 9.82
N VAL A 83 -6.10 0.58 9.51
CA VAL A 83 -5.07 0.14 10.46
C VAL A 83 -3.76 0.82 10.13
N ASP A 84 -3.14 1.46 11.11
CA ASP A 84 -1.79 2.01 10.97
C ASP A 84 -1.04 1.96 12.29
N VAL A 85 0.27 1.82 12.24
CA VAL A 85 1.13 1.79 13.42
C VAL A 85 1.55 3.19 13.87
N THR A 86 1.29 4.22 13.05
CA THR A 86 1.74 5.60 13.24
C THR A 86 0.64 6.48 13.83
N PRO A 87 0.72 6.85 15.11
CA PRO A 87 -0.31 7.68 15.76
C PRO A 87 -0.57 9.00 15.05
N ALA A 88 0.48 9.66 14.54
CA ALA A 88 0.36 10.94 13.83
C ALA A 88 -0.47 10.83 12.55
N GLN A 89 -0.28 9.77 11.78
CA GLN A 89 -1.09 9.48 10.59
C GLN A 89 -2.57 9.27 10.96
N LEU A 90 -2.83 8.49 11.99
CA LEU A 90 -4.20 8.23 12.47
C LEU A 90 -4.87 9.47 13.08
N GLU A 91 -4.13 10.38 13.68
CA GLU A 91 -4.68 11.66 14.15
C GLU A 91 -5.19 12.50 12.98
N THR A 92 -4.38 12.60 11.91
CA THR A 92 -4.79 13.23 10.65
C THR A 92 -6.03 12.54 10.07
N ALA A 93 -6.03 11.20 10.00
CA ALA A 93 -7.14 10.41 9.47
C ALA A 93 -8.45 10.67 10.26
N ARG A 94 -8.39 10.69 11.60
CA ARG A 94 -9.56 10.98 12.46
C ARG A 94 -10.10 12.39 12.22
N ARG A 95 -9.22 13.37 12.11
CA ARG A 95 -9.61 14.77 11.83
C ARG A 95 -10.29 14.89 10.47
N MET A 96 -9.75 14.25 9.44
CA MET A 96 -10.36 14.22 8.12
C MET A 96 -11.70 13.48 8.13
N ASN A 97 -11.78 12.34 8.81
CA ASN A 97 -13.02 11.57 8.93
C ASN A 97 -14.14 12.36 9.64
N GLU A 98 -13.81 13.16 10.64
CA GLU A 98 -14.76 14.07 11.28
C GLU A 98 -15.20 15.17 10.31
N GLU A 99 -14.26 15.81 9.60
CA GLU A 99 -14.56 16.87 8.64
C GLU A 99 -15.47 16.40 7.49
N PHE A 100 -15.18 15.23 6.92
CA PHE A 100 -15.94 14.68 5.79
C PHE A 100 -17.14 13.81 6.20
N GLY A 101 -17.29 13.46 7.47
CA GLY A 101 -18.44 12.73 8.01
C GLY A 101 -18.65 11.34 7.45
N LEU A 102 -17.60 10.63 7.05
CA LEU A 102 -17.72 9.33 6.38
C LEU A 102 -17.87 8.13 7.32
N GLY A 103 -17.48 8.26 8.59
CA GLY A 103 -17.66 7.24 9.61
C GLY A 103 -16.73 6.02 9.44
N LEU A 104 -15.47 6.26 9.07
CA LEU A 104 -14.42 5.25 9.10
C LEU A 104 -14.05 4.94 10.57
N GLU A 105 -13.61 3.69 10.79
CA GLU A 105 -13.04 3.26 12.06
C GLU A 105 -11.51 3.18 11.95
N PHE A 106 -10.78 3.45 13.03
CA PHE A 106 -9.32 3.41 13.03
C PHE A 106 -8.78 2.59 14.18
N VAL A 107 -7.81 1.73 13.88
CA VAL A 107 -7.10 0.86 14.83
C VAL A 107 -5.61 1.18 14.76
N GLU A 108 -5.04 1.61 15.89
CA GLU A 108 -3.60 1.75 16.02
C GLU A 108 -2.99 0.37 16.32
N ALA A 109 -2.39 -0.24 15.29
CA ALA A 109 -1.78 -1.55 15.41
C ALA A 109 -0.75 -1.78 14.28
N ASN A 110 0.16 -2.74 14.49
CA ASN A 110 0.96 -3.30 13.41
C ASN A 110 0.07 -4.15 12.49
N ALA A 111 0.15 -3.92 11.18
CA ALA A 111 -0.62 -4.65 10.18
C ALA A 111 -0.25 -6.15 10.07
N GLU A 112 0.79 -6.59 10.78
CA GLU A 112 1.19 -7.98 10.92
C GLU A 112 0.50 -8.72 12.08
N ASP A 113 -0.19 -7.99 12.98
CA ASP A 113 -0.91 -8.53 14.13
C ASP A 113 -2.03 -7.56 14.56
N VAL A 114 -3.15 -7.61 13.87
CA VAL A 114 -4.28 -6.69 14.04
C VAL A 114 -5.23 -7.22 15.13
N PRO A 115 -5.58 -6.44 16.16
CA PRO A 115 -6.43 -6.90 17.27
C PRO A 115 -7.93 -6.93 16.88
N LEU A 116 -8.23 -7.59 15.77
CA LEU A 116 -9.60 -7.78 15.27
C LEU A 116 -9.88 -9.26 15.04
N PRO A 117 -11.16 -9.69 15.12
CA PRO A 117 -11.52 -11.10 14.95
C PRO A 117 -11.19 -11.64 13.55
N ASP A 118 -10.94 -12.95 13.47
CA ASP A 118 -10.79 -13.67 12.22
C ASP A 118 -12.05 -13.53 11.36
N GLN A 119 -11.88 -13.63 10.04
CA GLN A 119 -12.98 -13.69 9.05
C GLN A 119 -14.00 -12.55 9.21
N SER A 120 -13.50 -11.34 9.47
CA SER A 120 -14.35 -10.17 9.75
C SER A 120 -14.58 -9.29 8.52
N PHE A 121 -13.78 -9.47 7.45
CA PHE A 121 -13.80 -8.58 6.30
C PHE A 121 -14.01 -9.34 5.00
N ASP A 122 -14.62 -8.65 4.04
CA ASP A 122 -14.85 -9.15 2.67
C ASP A 122 -13.70 -8.77 1.75
N VAL A 123 -13.04 -7.63 2.02
CA VAL A 123 -11.91 -7.12 1.25
C VAL A 123 -10.83 -6.54 2.18
N VAL A 124 -9.59 -6.88 1.90
CA VAL A 124 -8.39 -6.26 2.49
C VAL A 124 -7.69 -5.43 1.42
N PHE A 125 -7.36 -4.19 1.74
CA PHE A 125 -6.57 -3.31 0.90
C PHE A 125 -5.21 -3.01 1.52
N SER A 126 -4.20 -2.75 0.68
CA SER A 126 -2.95 -2.11 1.07
C SER A 126 -2.38 -1.32 -0.11
N GLU A 127 -2.56 -0.02 -0.09
CA GLU A 127 -2.01 0.90 -1.09
C GLU A 127 -0.75 1.51 -0.49
N TYR A 128 0.42 1.04 -0.93
CA TYR A 128 1.74 1.39 -0.36
C TYR A 128 1.88 1.25 1.17
N GLY A 129 0.93 0.62 1.83
CA GLY A 129 0.95 0.41 3.27
C GLY A 129 1.72 -0.86 3.66
N ALA A 130 1.02 -1.85 4.24
CA ALA A 130 1.63 -3.13 4.61
C ALA A 130 2.35 -3.82 3.46
N SER A 131 1.91 -3.58 2.20
CA SER A 131 2.47 -4.20 0.99
C SER A 131 3.96 -3.92 0.76
N ILE A 132 4.51 -2.86 1.39
CA ILE A 132 5.95 -2.54 1.33
C ILE A 132 6.60 -2.34 2.71
N TRP A 133 5.83 -1.96 3.75
CA TRP A 133 6.39 -1.63 5.06
C TRP A 133 6.36 -2.77 6.08
N CYS A 134 5.69 -3.89 5.75
CA CYS A 134 5.58 -5.06 6.61
C CYS A 134 6.21 -6.29 5.99
N ASP A 135 6.66 -7.23 6.85
CA ASP A 135 7.19 -8.50 6.37
C ASP A 135 6.08 -9.29 5.64
N PRO A 136 6.27 -9.63 4.35
CA PRO A 136 5.26 -10.31 3.55
C PRO A 136 4.83 -11.67 4.09
N GLU A 137 5.69 -12.38 4.80
CA GLU A 137 5.30 -13.64 5.48
C GLU A 137 4.27 -13.39 6.59
N LEU A 138 4.32 -12.22 7.24
CA LEU A 138 3.46 -11.90 8.37
C LEU A 138 2.17 -11.19 7.93
N TRP A 139 2.27 -10.08 7.17
CA TRP A 139 1.08 -9.32 6.83
C TRP A 139 0.14 -10.03 5.85
N ILE A 140 0.67 -10.89 4.94
CA ILE A 140 -0.17 -11.68 4.04
C ILE A 140 -0.91 -12.77 4.81
N ALA A 141 -0.26 -13.41 5.78
CA ALA A 141 -0.90 -14.36 6.68
C ALA A 141 -2.01 -13.68 7.51
N GLU A 142 -1.75 -12.47 7.99
CA GLU A 142 -2.72 -11.67 8.72
C GLU A 142 -3.90 -11.24 7.83
N ALA A 143 -3.65 -10.81 6.59
CA ALA A 143 -4.70 -10.53 5.62
C ALA A 143 -5.59 -11.75 5.37
N ALA A 144 -4.99 -12.96 5.24
CA ALA A 144 -5.74 -14.21 5.09
C ALA A 144 -6.58 -14.53 6.32
N ARG A 145 -6.08 -14.27 7.55
CA ARG A 145 -6.81 -14.44 8.80
C ARG A 145 -8.03 -13.52 8.89
N LEU A 146 -7.84 -12.26 8.51
CA LEU A 146 -8.90 -11.23 8.58
C LEU A 146 -10.00 -11.42 7.54
N LEU A 147 -9.67 -12.02 6.40
CA LEU A 147 -10.62 -12.25 5.31
C LEU A 147 -11.59 -13.40 5.60
N ARG A 148 -12.84 -13.20 5.23
CA ARG A 148 -13.80 -14.30 5.09
C ARG A 148 -13.40 -15.23 3.94
N PRO A 149 -13.76 -16.52 3.99
CA PRO A 149 -13.57 -17.42 2.85
C PRO A 149 -14.18 -16.84 1.57
N GLY A 150 -13.39 -16.77 0.51
CA GLY A 150 -13.79 -16.14 -0.76
C GLY A 150 -13.61 -14.61 -0.81
N GLY A 151 -13.14 -13.99 0.28
CA GLY A 151 -12.81 -12.57 0.31
C GLY A 151 -11.59 -12.24 -0.56
N GLU A 152 -11.40 -10.97 -0.86
CA GLU A 152 -10.36 -10.52 -1.79
C GLU A 152 -9.29 -9.67 -1.09
N LEU A 153 -8.04 -9.91 -1.46
CA LEU A 153 -6.88 -9.08 -1.13
C LEU A 153 -6.51 -8.27 -2.36
N PHE A 154 -6.38 -6.96 -2.19
CA PHE A 154 -5.92 -6.03 -3.20
C PHE A 154 -4.78 -5.20 -2.65
N PHE A 155 -3.66 -5.15 -3.37
CA PHE A 155 -2.56 -4.28 -2.96
C PHE A 155 -1.81 -3.69 -4.14
N LEU A 156 -1.26 -2.49 -3.92
CA LEU A 156 -0.40 -1.75 -4.81
C LEU A 156 0.97 -1.57 -4.16
N ARG A 157 2.03 -1.69 -4.93
CA ARG A 157 3.42 -1.54 -4.51
C ARG A 157 4.33 -1.11 -5.67
N GLY A 158 5.55 -0.70 -5.38
CA GLY A 158 6.57 -0.47 -6.39
C GLY A 158 6.90 -1.74 -7.18
N SER A 159 7.19 -1.60 -8.46
CA SER A 159 7.54 -2.74 -9.31
C SER A 159 8.93 -3.30 -8.98
N THR A 160 9.10 -4.59 -9.22
CA THR A 160 10.43 -5.21 -9.08
C THR A 160 11.47 -4.54 -10.01
N LEU A 161 11.05 -4.10 -11.20
CA LEU A 161 11.98 -3.49 -12.16
C LEU A 161 12.47 -2.12 -11.70
N SER A 162 11.58 -1.26 -11.22
CA SER A 162 11.97 0.07 -10.71
C SER A 162 12.95 -0.04 -9.56
N LEU A 163 12.71 -0.98 -8.63
CA LEU A 163 13.59 -1.22 -7.49
C LEU A 163 14.97 -1.78 -7.86
N LEU A 164 15.04 -2.63 -8.88
CA LEU A 164 16.33 -3.13 -9.39
C LEU A 164 17.17 -2.02 -10.02
N CYS A 165 16.51 -1.01 -10.59
CA CYS A 165 17.15 0.14 -11.25
C CYS A 165 17.31 1.36 -10.31
N MET A 166 16.76 1.32 -9.09
CA MET A 166 16.79 2.41 -8.12
C MET A 166 18.13 2.41 -7.37
N PRO A 167 18.94 3.46 -7.48
CA PRO A 167 20.16 3.60 -6.69
C PRO A 167 19.83 3.90 -5.21
N ASP A 168 20.82 3.82 -4.32
CA ASP A 168 20.63 4.16 -2.91
C ASP A 168 20.39 5.67 -2.73
N THR A 169 20.83 6.50 -3.66
CA THR A 169 20.56 7.94 -3.72
C THR A 169 20.32 8.39 -5.17
N GLY A 170 19.37 9.30 -5.37
CA GLY A 170 19.02 9.84 -6.68
C GLY A 170 17.91 9.08 -7.39
N GLN A 171 17.79 9.27 -8.68
CA GLN A 171 16.66 8.77 -9.47
C GLN A 171 16.95 7.43 -10.15
N VAL A 172 15.89 6.68 -10.40
CA VAL A 172 15.91 5.44 -11.19
C VAL A 172 16.51 5.70 -12.58
N GLY A 173 17.42 4.80 -13.00
CA GLY A 173 18.05 4.81 -14.31
C GLY A 173 17.72 3.59 -15.16
N GLU A 174 18.47 3.39 -16.25
CA GLU A 174 18.27 2.27 -17.18
C GLU A 174 19.23 1.10 -16.89
N GLN A 175 19.82 1.03 -15.71
CA GLN A 175 20.77 0.00 -15.33
C GLN A 175 20.33 -0.70 -14.05
N LEU A 176 20.52 -2.02 -14.00
CA LEU A 176 20.35 -2.77 -12.76
C LEU A 176 21.50 -2.41 -11.81
N VAL A 177 21.16 -1.90 -10.63
CA VAL A 177 22.14 -1.41 -9.64
C VAL A 177 22.25 -2.32 -8.42
N ARG A 178 21.32 -3.28 -8.27
CA ARG A 178 21.35 -4.25 -7.16
C ARG A 178 20.92 -5.64 -7.59
N PRO A 179 21.35 -6.70 -6.89
CA PRO A 179 20.90 -8.07 -7.18
C PRO A 179 19.45 -8.27 -6.74
N GLN A 180 18.62 -8.90 -7.59
CA GLN A 180 17.21 -9.17 -7.27
C GLN A 180 17.01 -9.95 -5.96
N LYS A 181 17.91 -10.87 -5.63
CA LYS A 181 17.82 -11.66 -4.39
C LYS A 181 17.96 -10.83 -3.12
N SER A 182 18.46 -9.60 -3.20
CA SER A 182 18.58 -8.69 -2.06
C SER A 182 17.36 -7.78 -1.87
N LEU A 183 16.35 -7.87 -2.73
CA LEU A 183 15.16 -7.02 -2.64
C LEU A 183 14.22 -7.40 -1.49
N TYR A 184 14.30 -8.62 -0.94
CA TYR A 184 13.35 -9.06 0.08
C TYR A 184 13.18 -8.04 1.21
N LYS A 185 14.30 -7.50 1.70
CA LYS A 185 14.33 -6.46 2.73
C LYS A 185 15.35 -5.41 2.32
N LEU A 186 14.91 -4.18 2.12
CA LEU A 186 15.74 -3.01 1.84
C LEU A 186 15.74 -2.08 3.03
N GLU A 187 16.91 -1.59 3.41
CA GLU A 187 17.08 -0.62 4.48
C GLU A 187 17.64 0.67 3.87
N TRP A 188 16.90 1.76 4.04
CA TRP A 188 17.29 3.09 3.60
C TRP A 188 17.84 3.85 4.81
N TYR A 189 18.96 4.56 4.65
CA TYR A 189 19.68 5.16 5.76
C TYR A 189 19.89 6.67 5.63
N ASP A 190 19.67 7.22 4.46
CA ASP A 190 19.95 8.63 4.17
C ASP A 190 18.77 9.55 4.52
N ASP A 191 18.36 10.43 3.61
CA ASP A 191 17.39 11.50 3.86
C ASP A 191 15.97 11.00 4.20
N ASP A 192 15.63 9.77 3.81
CA ASP A 192 14.32 9.14 4.07
C ASP A 192 14.52 7.72 4.64
N PRO A 193 14.87 7.62 5.92
CA PRO A 193 15.18 6.33 6.53
C PRO A 193 13.93 5.45 6.65
N GLY A 194 14.07 4.19 6.28
CA GLY A 194 12.97 3.23 6.35
C GLY A 194 13.42 1.80 6.07
N VAL A 195 12.54 0.87 6.33
CA VAL A 195 12.75 -0.55 6.01
C VAL A 195 11.58 -1.03 5.17
N GLU A 196 11.86 -1.39 3.93
CA GLU A 196 10.89 -1.86 2.96
C GLU A 196 11.07 -3.33 2.64
N PHE A 197 9.99 -3.99 2.24
CA PHE A 197 9.97 -5.38 1.85
C PHE A 197 9.47 -5.56 0.41
N HIS A 198 10.36 -6.04 -0.45
CA HIS A 198 10.07 -6.25 -1.86
C HIS A 198 10.48 -7.67 -2.28
N PRO A 199 9.76 -8.72 -1.82
CA PRO A 199 10.10 -10.08 -2.19
C PRO A 199 10.11 -10.23 -3.71
N PRO A 200 11.11 -10.95 -4.27
CA PRO A 200 11.07 -11.33 -5.69
C PRO A 200 9.75 -12.06 -6.02
N ALA A 201 9.27 -11.93 -7.25
CA ALA A 201 7.96 -12.47 -7.65
C ALA A 201 7.78 -13.96 -7.30
N SER A 202 8.83 -14.78 -7.45
CA SER A 202 8.77 -16.21 -7.07
C SER A 202 8.50 -16.42 -5.59
N GLU A 203 9.08 -15.58 -4.74
CA GLU A 203 8.90 -15.64 -3.29
C GLU A 203 7.51 -15.11 -2.90
N LEU A 204 7.08 -14.00 -3.48
CA LEU A 204 5.74 -13.46 -3.28
C LEU A 204 4.66 -14.48 -3.68
N PHE A 205 4.80 -15.13 -4.84
CA PHE A 205 3.89 -16.20 -5.25
C PHE A 205 3.89 -17.40 -4.30
N ARG A 206 5.04 -17.78 -3.75
CA ARG A 206 5.12 -18.84 -2.74
C ARG A 206 4.30 -18.45 -1.51
N ILE A 207 4.55 -17.26 -0.94
CA ILE A 207 3.85 -16.76 0.26
C ILE A 207 2.34 -16.70 0.04
N LEU A 208 1.90 -16.13 -1.09
CA LEU A 208 0.48 -16.05 -1.43
C LEU A 208 -0.19 -17.42 -1.51
N ARG A 209 0.46 -18.41 -2.15
CA ARG A 209 -0.06 -19.76 -2.28
C ARG A 209 -0.11 -20.51 -0.94
N GLU A 210 0.89 -20.33 -0.09
CA GLU A 210 0.93 -20.95 1.25
C GLU A 210 -0.17 -20.41 2.17
N ASN A 211 -0.65 -19.19 1.89
CA ASN A 211 -1.79 -18.57 2.56
C ASN A 211 -3.13 -18.74 1.79
N ASP A 212 -3.24 -19.75 0.93
CA ASP A 212 -4.45 -20.13 0.19
C ASP A 212 -4.99 -19.06 -0.78
N PHE A 213 -4.18 -18.08 -1.19
CA PHE A 213 -4.59 -17.09 -2.20
C PHE A 213 -4.47 -17.64 -3.62
N GLU A 214 -5.45 -17.28 -4.47
CA GLU A 214 -5.39 -17.41 -5.92
C GLU A 214 -5.32 -16.03 -6.59
N LEU A 215 -4.47 -15.89 -7.59
CA LEU A 215 -4.33 -14.65 -8.36
C LEU A 215 -5.55 -14.48 -9.27
N LEU A 216 -6.23 -13.34 -9.16
CA LEU A 216 -7.35 -12.95 -10.02
C LEU A 216 -6.89 -12.00 -11.12
N ASP A 217 -6.06 -11.00 -10.78
CA ASP A 217 -5.53 -10.02 -11.72
C ASP A 217 -4.15 -9.52 -11.25
N PHE A 218 -3.33 -9.15 -12.22
CA PHE A 218 -2.03 -8.52 -12.02
C PHE A 218 -1.85 -7.44 -13.08
N ARG A 219 -1.49 -6.23 -12.66
CA ARG A 219 -1.27 -5.09 -13.55
C ARG A 219 0.06 -4.45 -13.24
N GLU A 220 0.86 -4.26 -14.28
CA GLU A 220 2.00 -3.35 -14.25
C GLU A 220 1.51 -1.96 -14.67
N LEU A 221 1.87 -0.94 -13.89
CA LEU A 221 1.44 0.43 -14.12
C LEU A 221 2.57 1.26 -14.72
N TYR A 222 2.22 2.02 -15.74
CA TYR A 222 3.09 2.93 -16.45
C TYR A 222 2.58 4.36 -16.28
N ALA A 223 3.47 5.34 -16.26
CA ALA A 223 3.06 6.73 -16.26
C ALA A 223 2.29 7.07 -17.56
N PRO A 224 1.18 7.81 -17.50
CA PRO A 224 0.50 8.35 -18.69
C PRO A 224 1.43 9.18 -19.58
N ASP A 225 1.14 9.29 -20.87
CA ASP A 225 1.98 10.02 -21.83
C ASP A 225 2.19 11.49 -21.47
N ASP A 226 1.21 12.12 -20.83
CA ASP A 226 1.23 13.52 -20.38
C ASP A 226 1.73 13.69 -18.93
N ALA A 227 2.10 12.58 -18.24
CA ALA A 227 2.62 12.64 -16.89
C ALA A 227 3.88 13.49 -16.79
N ARG A 228 4.02 14.17 -15.67
CA ARG A 228 5.19 14.94 -15.24
C ARG A 228 5.74 14.38 -13.96
N ASP A 229 7.00 14.68 -13.66
CA ASP A 229 7.60 14.27 -12.40
C ASP A 229 6.77 14.78 -11.22
N PRO A 230 6.46 13.89 -10.24
CA PRO A 230 5.65 14.27 -9.09
C PRO A 230 6.43 15.23 -8.19
N GLU A 231 5.72 16.06 -7.44
CA GLU A 231 6.32 16.99 -6.45
C GLU A 231 7.00 16.23 -5.30
N TYR A 232 6.38 15.10 -4.91
CA TYR A 232 6.88 14.17 -3.89
C TYR A 232 7.12 12.80 -4.55
N TYR A 233 8.03 12.02 -4.00
CA TYR A 233 8.40 10.69 -4.53
C TYR A 233 9.00 10.75 -5.95
N ASP A 234 9.79 11.77 -6.22
CA ASP A 234 10.44 12.05 -7.50
C ASP A 234 11.60 11.09 -7.85
N THR A 235 11.74 10.01 -7.08
CA THR A 235 12.76 8.97 -7.30
C THR A 235 12.62 8.25 -8.63
N VAL A 236 11.41 8.22 -9.22
CA VAL A 236 11.17 7.65 -10.54
C VAL A 236 10.71 8.75 -11.49
N PRO A 237 11.53 9.13 -12.52
CA PRO A 237 11.16 10.12 -13.50
C PRO A 237 9.99 9.66 -14.39
N ALA A 238 9.08 10.57 -14.74
CA ALA A 238 7.95 10.28 -15.63
C ALA A 238 8.41 9.69 -16.97
N GLU A 239 9.47 10.22 -17.57
CA GLU A 239 10.03 9.71 -18.83
C GLU A 239 10.55 8.27 -18.73
N TRP A 240 10.98 7.84 -17.54
CA TRP A 240 11.32 6.45 -17.28
C TRP A 240 10.04 5.60 -17.16
N ALA A 241 9.10 6.04 -16.33
CA ALA A 241 7.87 5.32 -16.03
C ALA A 241 6.90 5.20 -17.22
N LYS A 242 7.01 6.05 -18.24
CA LYS A 242 6.29 5.92 -19.53
C LYS A 242 6.74 4.70 -20.35
N ARG A 243 7.95 4.21 -20.10
CA ARG A 243 8.56 3.11 -20.87
C ARG A 243 8.64 1.79 -20.10
N TRP A 244 8.75 1.88 -18.78
CA TRP A 244 8.89 0.73 -17.88
C TRP A 244 7.93 0.84 -16.71
N PRO A 245 7.40 -0.28 -16.20
CA PRO A 245 6.46 -0.24 -15.09
C PRO A 245 7.16 0.24 -13.81
N ASP A 246 6.58 1.24 -13.17
CA ASP A 246 7.05 1.75 -11.88
C ASP A 246 6.33 1.07 -10.71
N GLU A 247 5.09 0.70 -10.91
CA GLU A 247 4.21 0.17 -9.89
C GLU A 247 3.51 -1.10 -10.38
N GLU A 248 2.98 -1.87 -9.43
CA GLU A 248 2.21 -3.06 -9.73
C GLU A 248 1.01 -3.22 -8.79
N ILE A 249 -0.12 -3.65 -9.36
CA ILE A 249 -1.33 -4.00 -8.63
C ILE A 249 -1.53 -5.51 -8.64
N TRP A 250 -1.84 -6.04 -7.48
CA TRP A 250 -2.17 -7.44 -7.27
C TRP A 250 -3.59 -7.55 -6.73
N ARG A 251 -4.42 -8.37 -7.38
CA ARG A 251 -5.75 -8.72 -6.90
C ARG A 251 -5.87 -10.24 -6.75
N LEU A 252 -6.24 -10.68 -5.56
CA LEU A 252 -6.25 -12.08 -5.19
C LEU A 252 -7.55 -12.43 -4.46
N ARG A 253 -7.88 -13.71 -4.45
CA ARG A 253 -9.00 -14.26 -3.67
C ARG A 253 -8.51 -15.31 -2.70
N LEU A 254 -8.96 -15.22 -1.46
CA LEU A 254 -8.77 -16.28 -0.47
C LEU A 254 -9.69 -17.46 -0.84
N ARG A 255 -9.12 -18.64 -1.09
CA ARG A 255 -9.89 -19.82 -1.42
C ARG A 255 -10.77 -20.24 -0.26
N PRO A 256 -12.03 -20.63 -0.50
CA PRO A 256 -12.84 -21.28 0.54
C PRO A 256 -12.17 -22.57 1.00
N ARG A 257 -12.02 -22.72 2.30
CA ARG A 257 -11.58 -23.99 2.91
C ARG A 257 -12.76 -24.91 3.10
#